data_bf63b478c787b48c98a5df74022a761d
#
_entry.id   bf63b478c787b48c98a5df74022a761d
#
_cell.length_a   1.000
_cell.length_b   1.000
_cell.length_c   1.000
_cell.angle_alpha   90.00
_cell.angle_beta   90.00
_cell.angle_gamma   90.00
#
_symmetry.space_group_name_H-M   'P 1'
#
loop_
_entity.id
_entity.type
_entity.pdbx_description
1 polymer ?
#
loop_
_entity_poly.entity_id
_entity_poly.type
_entity_poly.pdbx_seq_one_letter_code
_entity_poly.pdbx_strand_id
1 'polypeptide(L)'
;MKIHVLRPDQQAIENFTRVNVSNNLVDLTQLSDNECELILANDAMDSFSVDRAGELLQSLVSKLRLGGELVLGGTSIRLFCKQVLNSQLDEQQASQIIGSVASLTSPQPLVQALSSMGLEILESTMSGIHYEVKAKRVK
;
A
#
# COMPACT_ATOMS: atom_id res chain seq x y z
N MET A 1 10.62 12.45 9.67
CA MET A 1 9.72 11.52 10.38
C MET A 1 9.49 10.26 9.56
N LYS A 2 9.51 9.14 10.19
CA LYS A 2 9.26 7.83 9.57
C LYS A 2 7.92 7.29 10.04
N ILE A 3 7.06 6.92 9.11
CA ILE A 3 5.70 6.49 9.39
C ILE A 3 5.50 5.04 8.93
N HIS A 4 4.86 4.25 9.78
CA HIS A 4 4.41 2.91 9.42
C HIS A 4 2.89 2.88 9.43
N VAL A 5 2.29 2.76 8.25
CA VAL A 5 0.85 2.60 8.07
C VAL A 5 0.55 1.10 8.14
N LEU A 6 -0.16 0.68 9.16
CA LEU A 6 -0.36 -0.74 9.44
C LEU A 6 -1.81 -1.05 9.79
N ARG A 7 -2.20 -2.27 9.46
CA ARG A 7 -3.50 -2.83 9.88
C ARG A 7 -3.42 -3.26 11.34
N PRO A 8 -4.57 -3.44 12.01
CA PRO A 8 -4.58 -3.85 13.43
C PRO A 8 -3.86 -5.16 13.73
N ASP A 9 -3.78 -6.07 12.75
CA ASP A 9 -3.13 -7.36 12.88
C ASP A 9 -1.62 -7.35 12.61
N GLN A 10 -1.05 -6.21 12.23
CA GLN A 10 0.37 -6.07 11.92
C GLN A 10 1.14 -5.53 13.13
N GLN A 11 2.40 -5.95 13.23
CA GLN A 11 3.30 -5.46 14.27
C GLN A 11 3.93 -4.13 13.88
N ALA A 12 3.95 -3.20 14.84
CA ALA A 12 4.61 -1.92 14.65
C ALA A 12 6.14 -2.11 14.59
N ILE A 13 6.80 -1.30 13.77
CA ILE A 13 8.26 -1.27 13.63
C ILE A 13 8.81 -0.24 14.62
N GLU A 14 9.87 -0.61 15.34
CA GLU A 14 10.56 0.29 16.25
C GLU A 14 11.10 1.51 15.50
N ASN A 15 11.05 2.68 16.13
CA ASN A 15 11.49 3.98 15.58
C ASN A 15 10.59 4.54 14.47
N PHE A 16 9.44 3.93 14.22
CA PHE A 16 8.43 4.46 13.29
C PHE A 16 7.22 4.97 14.06
N THR A 17 6.67 6.09 13.62
CA THR A 17 5.38 6.56 14.12
C THR A 17 4.28 5.72 13.51
N ARG A 18 3.43 5.18 14.35
CA ARG A 18 2.36 4.27 13.95
C ARG A 18 1.14 5.05 13.44
N VAL A 19 0.65 4.66 12.26
CA VAL A 19 -0.63 5.15 11.73
C VAL A 19 -1.49 3.93 11.42
N ASN A 20 -2.68 3.88 12.00
CA ASN A 20 -3.58 2.75 11.79
C ASN A 20 -4.40 2.94 10.52
N VAL A 21 -4.58 1.84 9.78
CA VAL A 21 -5.45 1.78 8.62
C VAL A 21 -6.50 0.70 8.83
N SER A 22 -7.73 0.99 8.44
CA SER A 22 -8.86 0.06 8.45
C SER A 22 -9.71 0.32 7.21
N ASN A 23 -10.85 -0.38 7.07
CA ASN A 23 -11.71 -0.26 5.89
C ASN A 23 -11.89 1.18 5.41
N ASN A 24 -11.24 1.54 4.30
CA ASN A 24 -11.32 2.84 3.64
C ASN A 24 -10.96 4.05 4.53
N LEU A 25 -10.31 3.80 5.66
CA LEU A 25 -9.96 4.85 6.62
C LEU A 25 -8.48 4.80 6.99
N VAL A 26 -7.84 5.96 6.93
CA VAL A 26 -6.49 6.17 7.46
C VAL A 26 -6.48 7.55 8.12
N ASP A 27 -5.94 7.62 9.33
CA ASP A 27 -5.88 8.89 10.07
C ASP A 27 -4.48 9.49 9.94
N LEU A 28 -4.36 10.47 9.06
CA LEU A 28 -3.12 11.21 8.82
C LEU A 28 -3.18 12.63 9.39
N THR A 29 -4.22 12.97 10.15
CA THR A 29 -4.45 14.34 10.64
C THR A 29 -3.37 14.84 11.59
N GLN A 30 -2.65 13.93 12.25
CA GLN A 30 -1.56 14.27 13.16
C GLN A 30 -0.26 14.61 12.43
N LEU A 31 -0.21 14.41 11.12
CA LEU A 31 0.98 14.65 10.31
C LEU A 31 0.84 15.95 9.54
N SER A 32 1.92 16.72 9.50
CA SER A 32 2.00 17.91 8.66
C SER A 32 2.38 17.53 7.24
N ASP A 33 1.95 18.34 6.27
CA ASP A 33 2.35 18.15 4.88
C ASP A 33 3.86 18.32 4.75
N ASN A 34 4.47 17.56 3.84
CA ASN A 34 5.90 17.59 3.53
C ASN A 34 6.82 17.27 4.72
N GLU A 35 6.34 16.47 5.67
CA GLU A 35 7.09 16.16 6.89
C GLU A 35 7.80 14.81 6.84
N CYS A 36 7.24 13.84 6.12
CA CYS A 36 7.69 12.46 6.20
C CYS A 36 8.86 12.18 5.25
N GLU A 37 9.93 11.59 5.78
CA GLU A 37 11.06 11.12 4.98
C GLU A 37 10.85 9.71 4.46
N LEU A 38 10.05 8.90 5.15
CA LEU A 38 9.75 7.52 4.76
C LEU A 38 8.36 7.13 5.26
N ILE A 39 7.54 6.61 4.37
CA ILE A 39 6.24 6.03 4.69
C ILE A 39 6.24 4.57 4.25
N LEU A 40 6.08 3.66 5.20
CA LEU A 40 5.89 2.24 4.92
C LEU A 40 4.41 1.90 5.01
N ALA A 41 3.84 1.47 3.90
CA ALA A 41 2.42 1.12 3.80
C ALA A 41 2.26 -0.16 2.97
N ASN A 42 2.97 -1.22 3.38
CA ASN A 42 3.18 -2.43 2.59
C ASN A 42 1.88 -3.12 2.14
N ASP A 43 0.84 -3.08 2.98
CA ASP A 43 -0.43 -3.74 2.66
C ASP A 43 -1.61 -2.76 2.71
N ALA A 44 -1.34 -1.47 2.67
CA ALA A 44 -2.39 -0.46 2.83
C ALA A 44 -3.45 -0.51 1.72
N MET A 45 -3.04 -0.88 0.49
CA MET A 45 -3.98 -0.96 -0.64
C MET A 45 -5.08 -2.01 -0.40
N ASP A 46 -4.80 -3.05 0.36
CA ASP A 46 -5.80 -4.09 0.68
C ASP A 46 -6.96 -3.57 1.52
N SER A 47 -6.78 -2.47 2.22
CA SER A 47 -7.79 -1.89 3.11
C SER A 47 -8.67 -0.83 2.44
N PHE A 48 -8.44 -0.55 1.15
CA PHE A 48 -9.18 0.46 0.40
C PHE A 48 -9.86 -0.14 -0.83
N SER A 49 -11.11 0.26 -1.07
CA SER A 49 -11.79 -0.07 -2.31
C SER A 49 -11.10 0.66 -3.47
N VAL A 50 -11.32 0.18 -4.69
CA VAL A 50 -10.76 0.79 -5.90
C VAL A 50 -11.14 2.28 -5.99
N ASP A 51 -12.38 2.61 -5.62
CA ASP A 51 -12.89 3.98 -5.68
C ASP A 51 -12.20 4.93 -4.69
N ARG A 52 -11.71 4.40 -3.57
CA ARG A 52 -11.13 5.20 -2.50
C ARG A 52 -9.59 5.20 -2.53
N ALA A 53 -8.99 4.37 -3.35
CA ALA A 53 -7.52 4.23 -3.41
C ALA A 53 -6.83 5.53 -3.83
N GLY A 54 -7.43 6.28 -4.76
CA GLY A 54 -6.87 7.57 -5.20
C GLY A 54 -6.76 8.59 -4.09
N GLU A 55 -7.75 8.65 -3.20
CA GLU A 55 -7.73 9.55 -2.04
C GLU A 55 -6.60 9.16 -1.07
N LEU A 56 -6.42 7.86 -0.84
CA LEU A 56 -5.31 7.37 -0.02
C LEU A 56 -3.96 7.80 -0.59
N LEU A 57 -3.75 7.61 -1.88
CA LEU A 57 -2.50 7.95 -2.54
C LEU A 57 -2.20 9.44 -2.43
N GLN A 58 -3.19 10.30 -2.70
CA GLN A 58 -3.03 11.75 -2.57
C GLN A 58 -2.68 12.15 -1.14
N SER A 59 -3.36 11.55 -0.17
CA SER A 59 -3.11 11.83 1.24
C SER A 59 -1.70 11.44 1.66
N LEU A 60 -1.25 10.26 1.28
CA LEU A 60 0.11 9.79 1.61
C LEU A 60 1.18 10.64 0.92
N VAL A 61 1.01 10.94 -0.35
CA VAL A 61 1.98 11.75 -1.12
C VAL A 61 2.10 13.15 -0.55
N SER A 62 1.00 13.75 -0.12
CA SER A 62 1.02 15.09 0.47
C SER A 62 1.84 15.16 1.77
N LYS A 63 1.95 14.05 2.49
CA LYS A 63 2.73 13.99 3.73
C LYS A 63 4.23 13.77 3.50
N LEU A 64 4.62 13.30 2.32
CA LEU A 64 6.03 13.12 1.98
C LEU A 64 6.73 14.45 1.76
N ARG A 65 7.91 14.59 2.35
CA ARG A 65 8.81 15.70 2.00
C ARG A 65 9.45 15.46 0.64
N LEU A 66 10.01 16.51 0.05
CA LEU A 66 10.79 16.37 -1.18
C LEU A 66 11.99 15.44 -0.92
N GLY A 67 12.18 14.46 -1.77
CA GLY A 67 13.18 13.41 -1.55
C GLY A 67 12.73 12.28 -0.63
N GLY A 68 11.54 12.38 -0.02
CA GLY A 68 10.98 11.32 0.80
C GLY A 68 10.56 10.11 0.00
N GLU A 69 10.58 8.95 0.63
CA GLU A 69 10.27 7.67 -0.01
C GLU A 69 8.96 7.09 0.52
N LEU A 70 8.24 6.43 -0.37
CA LEU A 70 6.97 5.77 -0.07
C LEU A 70 7.04 4.32 -0.54
N VAL A 71 6.71 3.39 0.36
CA VAL A 71 6.56 1.98 0.02
C VAL A 71 5.09 1.62 0.15
N LEU A 72 4.47 1.24 -0.96
CA LEU A 72 3.07 0.84 -1.02
C LEU A 72 2.94 -0.57 -1.56
N GLY A 73 1.94 -1.28 -1.11
CA GLY A 73 1.68 -2.59 -1.62
C GLY A 73 0.28 -3.09 -1.31
N GLY A 74 0.00 -4.27 -1.80
CA GLY A 74 -1.26 -4.95 -1.61
C GLY A 74 -1.25 -6.35 -2.18
N THR A 75 -2.41 -6.97 -2.26
CA THR A 75 -2.58 -8.31 -2.83
C THR A 75 -2.84 -8.20 -4.32
N SER A 76 -2.02 -8.89 -5.12
CA SER A 76 -2.13 -8.89 -6.58
C SER A 76 -3.26 -9.80 -7.04
N ILE A 77 -4.21 -9.24 -7.78
CA ILE A 77 -5.32 -10.03 -8.34
C ILE A 77 -4.79 -11.11 -9.29
N ARG A 78 -3.76 -10.81 -10.09
CA ARG A 78 -3.21 -11.77 -11.06
C ARG A 78 -2.51 -12.93 -10.37
N LEU A 79 -1.66 -12.64 -9.39
CA LEU A 79 -0.95 -13.68 -8.64
C LEU A 79 -1.94 -14.52 -7.80
N PHE A 80 -2.94 -13.89 -7.21
CA PHE A 80 -3.99 -14.58 -6.48
C PHE A 80 -4.72 -15.57 -7.38
N CYS A 81 -5.20 -15.12 -8.54
CA CYS A 81 -5.90 -15.98 -9.50
C CYS A 81 -5.01 -17.12 -9.99
N LYS A 82 -3.75 -16.84 -10.28
CA LYS A 82 -2.79 -17.85 -10.73
C LYS A 82 -2.61 -18.95 -9.69
N GLN A 83 -2.45 -18.58 -8.41
CA GLN A 83 -2.26 -19.56 -7.35
C GLN A 83 -3.53 -20.38 -7.09
N VAL A 84 -4.70 -19.78 -7.22
CA VAL A 84 -5.98 -20.53 -7.13
C VAL A 84 -6.08 -21.54 -8.27
N LEU A 85 -5.82 -21.12 -9.52
CA LEU A 85 -5.89 -21.99 -10.70
C LEU A 85 -4.87 -23.12 -10.65
N ASN A 86 -3.69 -22.87 -10.10
CA ASN A 86 -2.60 -23.85 -9.99
C ASN A 86 -2.72 -24.71 -8.71
N SER A 87 -3.81 -24.60 -7.97
CA SER A 87 -4.06 -25.33 -6.73
C SER A 87 -3.02 -25.09 -5.61
N GLN A 88 -2.31 -23.99 -5.68
CA GLN A 88 -1.39 -23.56 -4.60
C GLN A 88 -2.16 -22.93 -3.44
N LEU A 89 -3.34 -22.38 -3.71
CA LEU A 89 -4.33 -21.96 -2.72
C LEU A 89 -5.57 -22.80 -2.89
N ASP A 90 -6.07 -23.42 -1.82
CA ASP A 90 -7.34 -24.11 -1.86
C ASP A 90 -8.52 -23.12 -1.76
N GLU A 91 -9.74 -23.61 -1.96
CA GLU A 91 -10.93 -22.75 -1.97
C GLU A 91 -11.15 -22.05 -0.62
N GLN A 92 -10.86 -22.74 0.48
CA GLN A 92 -11.01 -22.16 1.82
C GLN A 92 -10.01 -21.02 2.05
N GLN A 93 -8.74 -21.22 1.69
CA GLN A 93 -7.70 -20.19 1.77
C GLN A 93 -8.04 -19.00 0.89
N ALA A 94 -8.47 -19.24 -0.34
CA ALA A 94 -8.88 -18.18 -1.27
C ALA A 94 -10.06 -17.38 -0.71
N SER A 95 -11.06 -18.05 -0.14
CA SER A 95 -12.22 -17.38 0.47
C SER A 95 -11.81 -16.50 1.65
N GLN A 96 -10.87 -16.95 2.48
CA GLN A 96 -10.37 -16.18 3.61
C GLN A 96 -9.64 -14.92 3.13
N ILE A 97 -8.83 -15.03 2.09
CA ILE A 97 -8.13 -13.87 1.51
C ILE A 97 -9.12 -12.86 0.96
N ILE A 98 -10.10 -13.31 0.17
CA ILE A 98 -11.14 -12.43 -0.40
C ILE A 98 -11.91 -11.73 0.72
N GLY A 99 -12.23 -12.44 1.81
CA GLY A 99 -12.97 -11.89 2.93
C GLY A 99 -12.18 -10.88 3.77
N SER A 100 -10.86 -10.87 3.65
CA SER A 100 -9.98 -10.01 4.46
C SER A 100 -9.54 -8.72 3.77
N VAL A 101 -9.79 -8.57 2.47
CA VAL A 101 -9.35 -7.41 1.70
C VAL A 101 -10.55 -6.61 1.17
N ALA A 102 -10.39 -5.29 1.09
CA ALA A 102 -11.39 -4.42 0.48
C ALA A 102 -11.31 -4.46 -1.06
N SER A 103 -10.13 -4.76 -1.61
CA SER A 103 -9.92 -4.90 -3.05
C SER A 103 -8.70 -5.76 -3.35
N LEU A 104 -8.72 -6.36 -4.54
CA LEU A 104 -7.55 -6.98 -5.15
C LEU A 104 -7.12 -6.10 -6.32
N THR A 105 -5.87 -5.73 -6.37
CA THR A 105 -5.36 -4.76 -7.33
C THR A 105 -4.14 -5.31 -8.07
N SER A 106 -3.42 -4.43 -8.79
CA SER A 106 -2.18 -4.78 -9.44
C SER A 106 -1.20 -3.62 -9.36
N PRO A 107 0.11 -3.85 -9.54
CA PRO A 107 1.09 -2.77 -9.42
C PRO A 107 1.03 -1.74 -10.55
N GLN A 108 0.59 -2.09 -11.76
CA GLN A 108 0.63 -1.17 -12.90
C GLN A 108 -0.20 0.11 -12.69
N PRO A 109 -1.47 0.05 -12.30
CA PRO A 109 -2.24 1.27 -12.03
C PRO A 109 -1.62 2.10 -10.92
N LEU A 110 -1.06 1.46 -9.89
CA LEU A 110 -0.39 2.15 -8.79
C LEU A 110 0.85 2.90 -9.29
N VAL A 111 1.69 2.26 -10.10
CA VAL A 111 2.88 2.88 -10.70
C VAL A 111 2.48 4.10 -11.54
N GLN A 112 1.45 3.97 -12.38
CA GLN A 112 0.97 5.07 -13.21
C GLN A 112 0.45 6.23 -12.37
N ALA A 113 -0.31 5.95 -11.32
CA ALA A 113 -0.86 6.97 -10.44
C ALA A 113 0.26 7.73 -9.71
N LEU A 114 1.23 7.02 -9.14
CA LEU A 114 2.36 7.64 -8.44
C LEU A 114 3.22 8.47 -9.38
N SER A 115 3.47 7.98 -10.59
CA SER A 115 4.24 8.72 -11.59
C SER A 115 3.54 10.04 -11.97
N SER A 116 2.22 10.01 -12.13
CA SER A 116 1.45 11.22 -12.45
C SER A 116 1.40 12.21 -11.28
N MET A 117 1.64 11.76 -10.06
CA MET A 117 1.73 12.62 -8.87
C MET A 117 3.13 13.21 -8.64
N GLY A 118 4.08 12.96 -9.54
CA GLY A 118 5.43 13.51 -9.45
C GLY A 118 6.42 12.64 -8.69
N LEU A 119 6.12 11.35 -8.50
CA LEU A 119 7.05 10.42 -7.87
C LEU A 119 7.84 9.65 -8.91
N GLU A 120 9.10 9.38 -8.59
CA GLU A 120 9.96 8.47 -9.35
C GLU A 120 9.83 7.07 -8.77
N ILE A 121 9.55 6.09 -9.62
CA ILE A 121 9.44 4.69 -9.21
C ILE A 121 10.85 4.11 -9.10
N LEU A 122 11.23 3.71 -7.88
CA LEU A 122 12.55 3.14 -7.61
C LEU A 122 12.57 1.63 -7.80
N GLU A 123 11.50 0.96 -7.37
CA GLU A 123 11.44 -0.49 -7.39
C GLU A 123 10.00 -0.96 -7.42
N SER A 124 9.75 -2.09 -8.12
CA SER A 124 8.46 -2.76 -8.10
C SER A 124 8.74 -4.26 -8.02
N THR A 125 8.30 -4.90 -6.94
CA THR A 125 8.57 -6.31 -6.66
C THR A 125 7.29 -7.08 -6.37
N MET A 126 7.36 -8.39 -6.51
CA MET A 126 6.27 -9.30 -6.19
C MET A 126 6.80 -10.46 -5.36
N SER A 127 6.03 -10.90 -4.38
CA SER A 127 6.36 -12.04 -3.53
C SER A 127 5.06 -12.76 -3.13
N GLY A 128 4.96 -14.04 -3.46
CA GLY A 128 3.74 -14.80 -3.22
C GLY A 128 2.57 -14.23 -4.01
N ILE A 129 1.54 -13.74 -3.32
CA ILE A 129 0.40 -13.06 -3.93
C ILE A 129 0.46 -11.54 -3.74
N HIS A 130 1.53 -11.03 -3.12
CA HIS A 130 1.67 -9.63 -2.78
C HIS A 130 2.57 -8.89 -3.78
N TYR A 131 2.29 -7.61 -3.97
CA TYR A 131 3.18 -6.71 -4.70
C TYR A 131 3.60 -5.55 -3.80
N GLU A 132 4.72 -4.93 -4.15
CA GLU A 132 5.26 -3.79 -3.42
C GLU A 132 5.91 -2.82 -4.40
N VAL A 133 5.59 -1.54 -4.27
CA VAL A 133 6.15 -0.46 -5.09
C VAL A 133 6.84 0.53 -4.18
N LYS A 134 8.10 0.84 -4.49
CA LYS A 134 8.86 1.88 -3.81
C LYS A 134 9.02 3.08 -4.73
N ALA A 135 8.68 4.25 -4.22
CA ALA A 135 8.73 5.48 -4.99
C ALA A 135 9.33 6.62 -4.17
N LYS A 136 9.87 7.62 -4.86
CA LYS A 136 10.50 8.78 -4.24
C LYS A 136 9.86 10.05 -4.78
N ARG A 137 9.56 11.00 -3.90
CA ARG A 137 9.01 12.28 -4.30
C ARG A 137 10.11 13.17 -4.84
N VAL A 138 10.01 13.54 -6.11
CA VAL A 138 11.00 14.37 -6.82
C VAL A 138 10.46 15.76 -7.20
N LYS A 139 9.18 15.98 -6.94
CA LYS A 139 8.53 17.28 -7.23
C LYS A 139 7.61 17.71 -6.10
#